data_33d0b08887269917ab1eb47f50a84b0b
#
_entry.id   33d0b08887269917ab1eb47f50a84b0b
#
_cell.length_a   1.000
_cell.length_b   1.000
_cell.length_c   1.000
_cell.angle_alpha   90.00
_cell.angle_beta   90.00
_cell.angle_gamma   90.00
#
_symmetry.space_group_name_H-M   'P 1'
#
loop_
_entity.id
_entity.type
_entity.pdbx_description
1 polymer ?
#
loop_
_entity_poly.entity_id
_entity_poly.type
_entity_poly.pdbx_seq_one_letter_code
_entity_poly.pdbx_strand_id
1 'polypeptide(L)'
;MDRVQRLTGPTGLTVHEDQKMLQELAGTIRGIVLDVDGVLTDGKIIYGSDGSEHKHFHVQDGGSLKLLSAQGIAIAIITGRQSSVVQRRADELGITYVSQGADNKAEALDQLITQGFPNTNLCAIGDDVQDFKLFNHPAVTLMATVANAHPAVLAKAQFVTQRRGGDGVIVELSELILRAQGRWPYD
;
A
#
# COMPACT_ATOMS: atom_id res chain seq x y z
N MET A 1 -14.21 -42.31 0.50
CA MET A 1 -14.98 -41.04 0.30
C MET A 1 -14.21 -39.93 0.95
N ASP A 2 -13.31 -39.33 0.18
CA ASP A 2 -12.42 -38.27 0.67
C ASP A 2 -13.19 -36.97 0.87
N ARG A 3 -13.26 -36.51 2.11
CA ARG A 3 -13.65 -35.15 2.44
C ARG A 3 -12.52 -34.21 2.03
N VAL A 4 -12.56 -33.69 0.81
CA VAL A 4 -11.79 -32.51 0.46
C VAL A 4 -12.33 -31.36 1.33
N GLN A 5 -11.60 -31.02 2.39
CA GLN A 5 -11.83 -29.77 3.12
C GLN A 5 -11.60 -28.63 2.15
N ARG A 6 -12.68 -27.98 1.69
CA ARG A 6 -12.58 -26.74 0.94
C ARG A 6 -12.05 -25.67 1.90
N LEU A 7 -10.79 -25.33 1.73
CA LEU A 7 -10.21 -24.16 2.37
C LEU A 7 -10.89 -22.93 1.74
N THR A 8 -11.78 -22.29 2.48
CA THR A 8 -12.36 -21.01 2.05
C THR A 8 -11.49 -19.89 2.57
N GLY A 9 -11.17 -18.90 1.70
CA GLY A 9 -10.47 -17.68 2.08
C GLY A 9 -11.37 -16.72 2.88
N PRO A 10 -10.86 -15.54 3.26
CA PRO A 10 -11.59 -14.54 4.05
C PRO A 10 -12.87 -14.03 3.38
N THR A 11 -13.03 -14.19 2.09
CA THR A 11 -14.22 -13.82 1.31
C THR A 11 -15.30 -14.91 1.28
N GLY A 12 -15.02 -16.12 1.81
CA GLY A 12 -15.90 -17.28 1.72
C GLY A 12 -15.83 -18.03 0.38
N LEU A 13 -14.99 -17.58 -0.55
CA LEU A 13 -14.71 -18.24 -1.83
C LEU A 13 -13.65 -19.35 -1.66
N THR A 14 -13.43 -20.16 -2.69
CA THR A 14 -12.29 -21.08 -2.71
C THR A 14 -10.98 -20.30 -2.88
N VAL A 15 -9.85 -20.84 -2.41
CA VAL A 15 -8.52 -20.22 -2.55
C VAL A 15 -8.22 -19.87 -4.02
N HIS A 16 -8.66 -20.68 -4.97
CA HIS A 16 -8.46 -20.42 -6.40
C HIS A 16 -9.30 -19.23 -6.91
N GLU A 17 -10.54 -19.09 -6.45
CA GLU A 17 -11.40 -17.94 -6.78
C GLU A 17 -10.87 -16.64 -6.17
N ASP A 18 -10.37 -16.68 -4.93
CA ASP A 18 -9.73 -15.54 -4.29
C ASP A 18 -8.47 -15.09 -5.06
N GLN A 19 -7.64 -16.02 -5.51
CA GLN A 19 -6.45 -15.72 -6.32
C GLN A 19 -6.81 -15.10 -7.68
N LYS A 20 -7.82 -15.63 -8.35
CA LYS A 20 -8.29 -15.10 -9.64
C LYS A 20 -8.82 -13.68 -9.46
N MET A 21 -9.68 -13.47 -8.48
CA MET A 21 -10.22 -12.14 -8.16
C MET A 21 -9.10 -11.15 -7.84
N LEU A 22 -8.10 -11.54 -7.04
CA LEU A 22 -6.96 -10.69 -6.72
C LEU A 22 -6.18 -10.28 -7.98
N GLN A 23 -5.94 -11.21 -8.91
CA GLN A 23 -5.27 -10.91 -10.18
C GLN A 23 -6.10 -9.95 -11.05
N GLU A 24 -7.41 -10.13 -11.12
CA GLU A 24 -8.31 -9.24 -11.85
C GLU A 24 -8.27 -7.81 -11.26
N LEU A 25 -8.36 -7.66 -9.94
CA LEU A 25 -8.26 -6.36 -9.27
C LEU A 25 -6.89 -5.70 -9.51
N ALA A 26 -5.80 -6.44 -9.29
CA ALA A 26 -4.44 -5.94 -9.49
C ALA A 26 -4.19 -5.51 -10.95
N GLY A 27 -4.78 -6.20 -11.91
CA GLY A 27 -4.71 -5.87 -13.34
C GLY A 27 -5.32 -4.51 -13.70
N THR A 28 -6.24 -3.98 -12.89
CA THR A 28 -6.90 -2.70 -13.16
C THR A 28 -6.21 -1.50 -12.52
N ILE A 29 -5.27 -1.69 -11.59
CA ILE A 29 -4.69 -0.63 -10.75
C ILE A 29 -4.00 0.45 -11.59
N ARG A 30 -4.33 1.71 -11.28
CA ARG A 30 -3.80 2.92 -11.92
C ARG A 30 -2.96 3.77 -10.96
N GLY A 31 -3.19 3.62 -9.66
CA GLY A 31 -2.46 4.36 -8.64
C GLY A 31 -2.39 3.60 -7.33
N ILE A 32 -1.37 3.91 -6.54
CA ILE A 32 -1.15 3.32 -5.22
C ILE A 32 -1.10 4.44 -4.20
N VAL A 33 -1.85 4.28 -3.11
CA VAL A 33 -1.84 5.16 -1.95
C VAL A 33 -1.17 4.44 -0.80
N LEU A 34 -0.10 5.02 -0.30
CA LEU A 34 0.79 4.44 0.71
C LEU A 34 0.61 5.14 2.05
N ASP A 35 0.37 4.37 3.10
CA ASP A 35 0.75 4.83 4.44
C ASP A 35 2.28 4.76 4.62
N VAL A 36 2.80 5.39 5.67
CA VAL A 36 4.23 5.45 5.95
C VAL A 36 4.59 4.59 7.14
N ASP A 37 4.05 4.93 8.32
CA ASP A 37 4.47 4.30 9.57
C ASP A 37 3.80 2.93 9.72
N GLY A 38 4.59 1.87 9.68
CA GLY A 38 4.11 0.49 9.65
C GLY A 38 4.01 -0.14 8.26
N VAL A 39 4.12 0.65 7.17
CA VAL A 39 4.15 0.18 5.78
C VAL A 39 5.51 0.40 5.14
N LEU A 40 5.91 1.66 4.90
CA LEU A 40 7.22 2.02 4.36
C LEU A 40 8.33 1.97 5.40
N THR A 41 7.96 1.96 6.69
CA THR A 41 8.82 1.79 7.85
C THR A 41 8.33 0.62 8.70
N ASP A 42 9.08 0.26 9.74
CA ASP A 42 8.72 -0.76 10.71
C ASP A 42 7.67 -0.29 11.77
N GLY A 43 7.16 0.93 11.63
CA GLY A 43 6.18 1.56 12.51
C GLY A 43 6.75 2.11 13.82
N LYS A 44 8.06 2.01 14.05
CA LYS A 44 8.69 2.58 15.24
C LYS A 44 8.94 4.08 15.10
N ILE A 45 8.69 4.79 16.18
CA ILE A 45 9.01 6.21 16.30
C ILE A 45 10.33 6.34 17.06
N ILE A 46 11.33 6.97 16.43
CA ILE A 46 12.66 7.11 16.99
C ILE A 46 12.96 8.60 17.13
N TYR A 47 13.08 9.06 18.36
CA TYR A 47 13.48 10.43 18.67
C TYR A 47 14.94 10.50 19.14
N GLY A 48 15.71 11.40 18.55
CA GLY A 48 17.01 11.79 19.08
C GLY A 48 16.89 12.71 20.31
N SER A 49 17.90 12.72 21.16
CA SER A 49 17.95 13.61 22.34
C SER A 49 18.01 15.10 21.97
N ASP A 50 18.35 15.41 20.75
CA ASP A 50 18.37 16.75 20.15
C ASP A 50 17.03 17.16 19.53
N GLY A 51 15.99 16.33 19.65
CA GLY A 51 14.66 16.55 19.07
C GLY A 51 14.54 16.08 17.62
N SER A 52 15.57 15.47 17.03
CA SER A 52 15.50 14.89 15.70
C SER A 52 14.57 13.66 15.67
N GLU A 53 13.93 13.41 14.53
CA GLU A 53 13.19 12.18 14.22
C GLU A 53 13.99 11.34 13.23
N HIS A 54 14.03 10.04 13.44
CA HIS A 54 14.65 9.10 12.51
C HIS A 54 13.63 8.08 12.03
N LYS A 55 13.69 7.74 10.73
CA LYS A 55 12.89 6.67 10.10
C LYS A 55 13.80 5.79 9.24
N HIS A 56 13.55 4.51 9.24
CA HIS A 56 14.25 3.55 8.39
C HIS A 56 13.35 3.15 7.21
N PHE A 57 13.77 3.52 6.02
CA PHE A 57 13.12 3.10 4.77
C PHE A 57 13.91 1.97 4.11
N HIS A 58 13.19 1.03 3.52
CA HIS A 58 13.82 -0.06 2.78
C HIS A 58 14.23 0.38 1.37
N VAL A 59 15.45 0.08 0.96
CA VAL A 59 16.00 0.50 -0.35
C VAL A 59 15.22 -0.15 -1.50
N GLN A 60 14.88 -1.44 -1.39
CA GLN A 60 14.14 -2.15 -2.43
C GLN A 60 12.72 -1.59 -2.62
N ASP A 61 12.05 -1.13 -1.57
CA ASP A 61 10.76 -0.45 -1.70
C ASP A 61 10.88 0.81 -2.56
N GLY A 62 11.93 1.60 -2.33
CA GLY A 62 12.19 2.77 -3.17
C GLY A 62 12.44 2.43 -4.64
N GLY A 63 13.16 1.34 -4.91
CA GLY A 63 13.36 0.83 -6.27
C GLY A 63 12.05 0.39 -6.92
N SER A 64 11.20 -0.31 -6.17
CA SER A 64 9.90 -0.78 -6.64
C SER A 64 8.92 0.36 -6.90
N LEU A 65 8.92 1.41 -6.07
CA LEU A 65 8.11 2.62 -6.32
C LEU A 65 8.54 3.33 -7.62
N LYS A 66 9.85 3.45 -7.87
CA LYS A 66 10.36 4.00 -9.14
C LYS A 66 9.98 3.13 -10.34
N LEU A 67 10.03 1.81 -10.20
CA LEU A 67 9.60 0.88 -11.24
C LEU A 67 8.10 1.06 -11.56
N LEU A 68 7.24 1.07 -10.54
CA LEU A 68 5.80 1.30 -10.70
C LEU A 68 5.52 2.63 -11.41
N SER A 69 6.17 3.71 -10.99
CA SER A 69 6.04 5.03 -11.61
C SER A 69 6.48 5.00 -13.08
N ALA A 70 7.59 4.36 -13.40
CA ALA A 70 8.08 4.19 -14.78
C ALA A 70 7.10 3.37 -15.66
N GLN A 71 6.31 2.50 -15.04
CA GLN A 71 5.25 1.73 -15.70
C GLN A 71 3.90 2.47 -15.73
N GLY A 72 3.85 3.75 -15.35
CA GLY A 72 2.65 4.59 -15.41
C GLY A 72 1.67 4.40 -14.27
N ILE A 73 2.07 3.77 -13.18
CA ILE A 73 1.28 3.69 -11.94
C ILE A 73 1.57 4.94 -11.10
N ALA A 74 0.55 5.74 -10.82
CA ALA A 74 0.67 6.92 -9.99
C ALA A 74 0.93 6.52 -8.52
N ILE A 75 1.77 7.27 -7.81
CA ILE A 75 2.11 6.99 -6.41
C ILE A 75 1.70 8.19 -5.55
N ALA A 76 0.98 7.93 -4.45
CA ALA A 76 0.65 8.90 -3.43
C ALA A 76 1.09 8.40 -2.04
N ILE A 77 1.47 9.33 -1.18
CA ILE A 77 1.70 9.11 0.26
C ILE A 77 0.62 9.87 1.02
N ILE A 78 -0.08 9.17 1.93
CA ILE A 78 -1.02 9.78 2.88
C ILE A 78 -0.71 9.24 4.27
N THR A 79 -0.23 10.10 5.17
CA THR A 79 0.14 9.72 6.53
C THR A 79 -0.45 10.68 7.57
N GLY A 80 -0.84 10.15 8.73
CA GLY A 80 -1.36 10.95 9.85
C GLY A 80 -0.30 11.81 10.53
N ARG A 81 0.98 11.49 10.39
CA ARG A 81 2.08 12.23 10.99
C ARG A 81 2.66 13.25 10.01
N GLN A 82 3.28 14.30 10.55
CA GLN A 82 4.06 15.27 9.79
C GLN A 82 5.55 15.06 10.09
N SER A 83 6.36 14.86 9.05
CA SER A 83 7.77 14.54 9.16
C SER A 83 8.56 15.06 7.96
N SER A 84 9.61 15.84 8.22
CA SER A 84 10.54 16.29 7.16
C SER A 84 11.30 15.12 6.51
N VAL A 85 11.48 14.03 7.27
CA VAL A 85 12.13 12.81 6.76
C VAL A 85 11.27 12.13 5.70
N VAL A 86 9.94 12.11 5.88
CA VAL A 86 8.98 11.60 4.89
C VAL A 86 8.99 12.46 3.64
N GLN A 87 8.97 13.80 3.80
CA GLN A 87 9.05 14.70 2.64
C GLN A 87 10.33 14.48 1.85
N ARG A 88 11.48 14.45 2.53
CA ARG A 88 12.76 14.16 1.87
C ARG A 88 12.74 12.85 1.10
N ARG A 89 12.14 11.79 1.69
CA ARG A 89 12.06 10.48 1.03
C ARG A 89 11.15 10.53 -0.20
N ALA A 90 10.03 11.21 -0.12
CA ALA A 90 9.13 11.42 -1.27
C ALA A 90 9.85 12.15 -2.41
N ASP A 91 10.58 13.22 -2.11
CA ASP A 91 11.36 14.00 -3.09
C ASP A 91 12.43 13.14 -3.78
N GLU A 92 13.19 12.33 -3.01
CA GLU A 92 14.20 11.38 -3.55
C GLU A 92 13.58 10.34 -4.51
N LEU A 93 12.33 9.98 -4.30
CA LEU A 93 11.60 9.01 -5.11
C LEU A 93 10.81 9.65 -6.26
N GLY A 94 10.72 10.99 -6.30
CA GLY A 94 9.94 11.73 -7.29
C GLY A 94 8.42 11.61 -7.08
N ILE A 95 7.98 11.35 -5.83
CA ILE A 95 6.57 11.26 -5.47
C ILE A 95 6.06 12.68 -5.19
N THR A 96 5.14 13.16 -6.02
CA THR A 96 4.59 14.53 -5.95
C THR A 96 3.27 14.60 -5.18
N TYR A 97 2.53 13.51 -5.11
CA TYR A 97 1.28 13.44 -4.36
C TYR A 97 1.55 13.04 -2.92
N VAL A 98 1.67 14.02 -2.03
CA VAL A 98 2.02 13.79 -0.61
C VAL A 98 1.06 14.58 0.28
N SER A 99 0.39 13.89 1.17
CA SER A 99 -0.43 14.48 2.24
C SER A 99 0.07 13.98 3.59
N GLN A 100 0.56 14.88 4.41
CA GLN A 100 1.04 14.62 5.77
C GLN A 100 0.12 15.31 6.78
N GLY A 101 0.05 14.79 8.00
CA GLY A 101 -0.83 15.31 9.05
C GLY A 101 -2.32 15.07 8.76
N ALA A 102 -2.65 14.01 8.04
CA ALA A 102 -4.01 13.72 7.61
C ALA A 102 -4.81 13.05 8.74
N ASP A 103 -5.68 13.78 9.42
CA ASP A 103 -6.63 13.23 10.39
C ASP A 103 -7.70 12.35 9.72
N ASN A 104 -8.03 12.65 8.46
CA ASN A 104 -8.94 11.90 7.64
C ASN A 104 -8.29 11.56 6.29
N LYS A 105 -7.80 10.32 6.17
CA LYS A 105 -7.10 9.87 4.96
C LYS A 105 -8.00 9.81 3.72
N ALA A 106 -9.33 9.67 3.87
CA ALA A 106 -10.25 9.73 2.74
C ALA A 106 -10.36 11.15 2.17
N GLU A 107 -10.51 12.16 3.02
CA GLU A 107 -10.53 13.57 2.60
C GLU A 107 -9.17 14.00 1.99
N ALA A 108 -8.07 13.48 2.56
CA ALA A 108 -6.74 13.71 1.99
C ALA A 108 -6.63 13.11 0.56
N LEU A 109 -7.21 11.93 0.32
CA LEU A 109 -7.25 11.33 -1.01
C LEU A 109 -8.10 12.18 -1.98
N ASP A 110 -9.27 12.68 -1.55
CA ASP A 110 -10.10 13.59 -2.36
C ASP A 110 -9.30 14.84 -2.80
N GLN A 111 -8.52 15.40 -1.88
CA GLN A 111 -7.66 16.55 -2.21
C GLN A 111 -6.60 16.20 -3.26
N LEU A 112 -5.93 15.04 -3.13
CA LEU A 112 -4.95 14.59 -4.12
C LEU A 112 -5.60 14.31 -5.49
N ILE A 113 -6.83 13.77 -5.51
CA ILE A 113 -7.60 13.58 -6.74
C ILE A 113 -7.89 14.93 -7.42
N THR A 114 -8.23 15.96 -6.66
CA THR A 114 -8.42 17.32 -7.26
C THR A 114 -7.14 17.91 -7.84
N GLN A 115 -5.98 17.44 -7.39
CA GLN A 115 -4.65 17.81 -7.92
C GLN A 115 -4.22 16.96 -9.13
N GLY A 116 -5.06 16.01 -9.57
CA GLY A 116 -4.81 15.18 -10.75
C GLY A 116 -4.37 13.73 -10.45
N PHE A 117 -4.38 13.30 -9.19
CA PHE A 117 -4.20 11.89 -8.86
C PHE A 117 -5.37 11.06 -9.41
N PRO A 118 -5.19 9.80 -9.84
CA PRO A 118 -6.28 8.97 -10.36
C PRO A 118 -7.44 8.84 -9.36
N ASN A 119 -8.67 8.89 -9.87
CA ASN A 119 -9.90 8.88 -9.09
C ASN A 119 -10.63 7.53 -9.08
N THR A 120 -9.99 6.49 -9.60
CA THR A 120 -10.53 5.12 -9.67
C THR A 120 -9.41 4.11 -9.81
N ASN A 121 -9.71 2.85 -9.50
CA ASN A 121 -8.77 1.74 -9.62
C ASN A 121 -7.50 1.97 -8.80
N LEU A 122 -7.66 2.37 -7.56
CA LEU A 122 -6.55 2.57 -6.64
C LEU A 122 -6.31 1.33 -5.78
N CYS A 123 -5.04 1.07 -5.51
CA CYS A 123 -4.62 0.20 -4.42
C CYS A 123 -4.25 1.08 -3.22
N ALA A 124 -4.84 0.82 -2.06
CA ALA A 124 -4.41 1.43 -0.81
C ALA A 124 -3.70 0.38 0.05
N ILE A 125 -2.55 0.75 0.61
CA ILE A 125 -1.82 -0.08 1.57
C ILE A 125 -1.62 0.67 2.87
N GLY A 126 -2.04 0.03 3.99
CA GLY A 126 -1.96 0.54 5.35
C GLY A 126 -1.87 -0.61 6.35
N ASP A 127 -1.59 -0.32 7.60
CA ASP A 127 -1.38 -1.35 8.63
C ASP A 127 -2.30 -1.21 9.85
N ASP A 128 -2.98 -0.08 10.03
CA ASP A 128 -3.75 0.19 11.24
C ASP A 128 -5.23 0.56 10.95
N VAL A 129 -6.05 0.54 11.99
CA VAL A 129 -7.49 0.84 11.93
C VAL A 129 -7.78 2.25 11.40
N GLN A 130 -6.84 3.17 11.53
CA GLN A 130 -6.95 4.51 10.98
C GLN A 130 -7.03 4.53 9.45
N ASP A 131 -6.52 3.47 8.79
CA ASP A 131 -6.54 3.33 7.34
C ASP A 131 -7.91 2.93 6.79
N PHE A 132 -8.85 2.48 7.65
CA PHE A 132 -10.18 2.09 7.17
C PHE A 132 -10.94 3.20 6.44
N LYS A 133 -10.74 4.47 6.80
CA LYS A 133 -11.35 5.58 6.05
C LYS A 133 -10.84 5.63 4.61
N LEU A 134 -9.53 5.40 4.42
CA LEU A 134 -8.91 5.31 3.11
C LEU A 134 -9.37 4.06 2.35
N PHE A 135 -9.36 2.89 3.00
CA PHE A 135 -9.76 1.63 2.38
C PHE A 135 -11.21 1.62 1.91
N ASN A 136 -12.10 2.33 2.62
CA ASN A 136 -13.51 2.46 2.25
C ASN A 136 -13.78 3.59 1.23
N HIS A 137 -12.74 4.27 0.74
CA HIS A 137 -12.92 5.31 -0.26
C HIS A 137 -13.35 4.71 -1.62
N PRO A 138 -14.35 5.29 -2.33
CA PRO A 138 -14.90 4.72 -3.57
C PRO A 138 -13.87 4.51 -4.70
N ALA A 139 -12.78 5.27 -4.70
CA ALA A 139 -11.71 5.12 -5.68
C ALA A 139 -10.80 3.90 -5.41
N VAL A 140 -10.83 3.33 -4.20
CA VAL A 140 -9.98 2.20 -3.80
C VAL A 140 -10.66 0.90 -4.21
N THR A 141 -9.96 0.14 -5.05
CA THR A 141 -10.41 -1.14 -5.60
C THR A 141 -9.72 -2.32 -4.92
N LEU A 142 -8.47 -2.12 -4.51
CA LEU A 142 -7.66 -3.14 -3.86
C LEU A 142 -7.16 -2.65 -2.50
N MET A 143 -7.55 -3.33 -1.44
CA MET A 143 -7.05 -3.14 -0.09
C MET A 143 -5.89 -4.09 0.17
N ALA A 144 -4.70 -3.54 0.35
CA ALA A 144 -3.49 -4.25 0.69
C ALA A 144 -3.05 -3.95 2.13
N THR A 145 -2.34 -4.88 2.75
CA THR A 145 -1.74 -4.68 4.07
C THR A 145 -0.46 -5.50 4.24
N VAL A 146 0.21 -5.29 5.35
CA VAL A 146 1.49 -5.93 5.69
C VAL A 146 1.30 -7.10 6.67
N ALA A 147 2.24 -8.05 6.71
CA ALA A 147 2.14 -9.26 7.54
C ALA A 147 1.95 -8.98 9.05
N ASN A 148 2.41 -7.84 9.54
CA ASN A 148 2.31 -7.43 10.95
C ASN A 148 1.28 -6.32 11.20
N ALA A 149 0.31 -6.13 10.31
CA ALA A 149 -0.76 -5.16 10.47
C ALA A 149 -1.68 -5.50 11.66
N HIS A 150 -2.48 -4.53 12.06
CA HIS A 150 -3.51 -4.73 13.08
C HIS A 150 -4.47 -5.87 12.67
N PRO A 151 -4.86 -6.78 13.59
CA PRO A 151 -5.70 -7.95 13.26
C PRO A 151 -7.01 -7.60 12.52
N ALA A 152 -7.64 -6.46 12.84
CA ALA A 152 -8.84 -6.01 12.15
C ALA A 152 -8.59 -5.65 10.67
N VAL A 153 -7.38 -5.18 10.34
CA VAL A 153 -6.96 -4.87 8.97
C VAL A 153 -6.64 -6.16 8.22
N LEU A 154 -5.87 -7.07 8.84
CA LEU A 154 -5.58 -8.40 8.28
C LEU A 154 -6.85 -9.16 7.89
N ALA A 155 -7.91 -9.07 8.71
CA ALA A 155 -9.17 -9.76 8.47
C ALA A 155 -9.97 -9.26 7.25
N LYS A 156 -9.64 -8.08 6.72
CA LYS A 156 -10.39 -7.43 5.62
C LYS A 156 -9.57 -7.24 4.35
N ALA A 157 -8.24 -7.30 4.45
CA ALA A 157 -7.36 -7.08 3.30
C ALA A 157 -7.52 -8.18 2.25
N GLN A 158 -7.57 -7.79 0.98
CA GLN A 158 -7.56 -8.71 -0.16
C GLN A 158 -6.15 -9.19 -0.50
N PHE A 159 -5.13 -8.38 -0.15
CA PHE A 159 -3.73 -8.76 -0.29
C PHE A 159 -2.97 -8.48 1.01
N VAL A 160 -2.30 -9.50 1.52
CA VAL A 160 -1.42 -9.40 2.70
C VAL A 160 -0.02 -9.78 2.26
N THR A 161 0.95 -8.90 2.46
CA THR A 161 2.34 -9.21 2.14
C THR A 161 2.89 -10.31 3.06
N GLN A 162 3.84 -11.08 2.59
CA GLN A 162 4.59 -12.02 3.44
C GLN A 162 5.59 -11.28 4.34
N ARG A 163 6.10 -10.16 3.86
CA ARG A 163 7.03 -9.29 4.57
C ARG A 163 6.30 -8.36 5.53
N ARG A 164 7.02 -7.96 6.56
CA ARG A 164 6.55 -6.97 7.53
C ARG A 164 6.75 -5.56 7.00
N GLY A 165 5.99 -4.60 7.51
CA GLY A 165 6.20 -3.19 7.20
C GLY A 165 7.67 -2.76 7.40
N GLY A 166 8.18 -1.96 6.46
CA GLY A 166 9.57 -1.54 6.42
C GLY A 166 10.59 -2.58 5.94
N ASP A 167 10.15 -3.77 5.50
CA ASP A 167 11.02 -4.87 5.10
C ASP A 167 10.86 -5.28 3.62
N GLY A 168 10.53 -4.33 2.76
CA GLY A 168 10.41 -4.57 1.33
C GLY A 168 8.99 -4.99 0.88
N VAL A 169 7.95 -4.47 1.50
CA VAL A 169 6.54 -4.80 1.20
C VAL A 169 6.09 -4.32 -0.18
N ILE A 170 6.65 -3.21 -0.65
CA ILE A 170 6.33 -2.68 -1.97
C ILE A 170 6.92 -3.53 -3.09
N VAL A 171 7.96 -4.31 -2.82
CA VAL A 171 8.48 -5.30 -3.79
C VAL A 171 7.38 -6.31 -4.13
N GLU A 172 6.72 -6.90 -3.12
CA GLU A 172 5.64 -7.88 -3.33
C GLU A 172 4.42 -7.25 -4.02
N LEU A 173 4.03 -6.05 -3.59
CA LEU A 173 2.90 -5.34 -4.18
C LEU A 173 3.16 -4.94 -5.64
N SER A 174 4.38 -4.49 -5.96
CA SER A 174 4.76 -4.14 -7.32
C SER A 174 4.78 -5.35 -8.24
N GLU A 175 5.29 -6.48 -7.77
CA GLU A 175 5.29 -7.73 -8.53
C GLU A 175 3.85 -8.19 -8.80
N LEU A 176 2.96 -8.20 -7.81
CA LEU A 176 1.55 -8.54 -7.99
C LEU A 176 0.89 -7.68 -9.09
N ILE A 177 1.02 -6.36 -8.98
CA ILE A 177 0.36 -5.42 -9.91
C ILE A 177 0.96 -5.54 -11.32
N LEU A 178 2.28 -5.53 -11.45
CA LEU A 178 2.92 -5.53 -12.75
C LEU A 178 2.79 -6.88 -13.47
N ARG A 179 2.80 -8.01 -12.74
CA ARG A 179 2.50 -9.32 -13.33
C ARG A 179 1.06 -9.41 -13.82
N ALA A 180 0.10 -8.95 -13.02
CA ALA A 180 -1.31 -8.93 -13.41
C ALA A 180 -1.56 -8.05 -14.66
N GLN A 181 -0.73 -7.03 -14.88
CA GLN A 181 -0.79 -6.16 -16.05
C GLN A 181 0.11 -6.60 -17.21
N GLY A 182 0.85 -7.71 -17.09
CA GLY A 182 1.80 -8.17 -18.09
C GLY A 182 2.99 -7.21 -18.31
N ARG A 183 3.38 -6.47 -17.28
CA ARG A 183 4.44 -5.44 -17.32
C ARG A 183 5.63 -5.74 -16.40
N TRP A 184 5.68 -6.93 -15.79
CA TRP A 184 6.80 -7.31 -14.94
C TRP A 184 8.06 -7.52 -15.78
N PRO A 185 9.17 -6.81 -15.51
CA PRO A 185 10.31 -6.80 -16.43
C PRO A 185 11.38 -7.86 -16.14
N TYR A 186 11.19 -8.70 -15.12
CA TYR A 186 12.22 -9.61 -14.62
C TYR A 186 11.86 -11.11 -14.78
N ASP A 187 11.06 -11.47 -15.77
CA ASP A 187 10.79 -12.86 -16.14
C ASP A 187 11.83 -13.41 -17.10
#